data_cdd3eeaeba034cc95a0f25ad886b312d
#
_entry.id   cdd3eeaeba034cc95a0f25ad886b312d
#
_cell.length_a   1.000
_cell.length_b   1.000
_cell.length_c   1.000
_cell.angle_alpha   90.00
_cell.angle_beta   90.00
_cell.angle_gamma   90.00
#
_symmetry.space_group_name_H-M   'P 1'
#
loop_
_entity.id
_entity.type
_entity.pdbx_description
1 polymer ?
#
loop_
_entity_poly.entity_id
_entity_poly.type
_entity_poly.pdbx_seq_one_letter_code
_entity_poly.pdbx_strand_id
1 'polypeptide(L)'
;QKYFKKLQECRRWLAEAAYIDRNSDLSAGDSMTVDAWFDYFLNSVKGPTIRPNTRRNYTERYEKNIKDYIGRMHLADVKPLHCQQILNEMAPQYAESTIYQCRVTLYTLFEAAVENDILLRNPVKKTVKIPQSKKPKKRRVLTVEEQKRFLDVAYGTSNYNQFAFLLQTGLRTGEMIGLKWSDIDFKKGVIRIERSMEYRHATGEWRIGPPKSKSGYREIPMTAECIRILECQKMKMFSLKDVDPQYKEFVFLCRKGEPTKNSAYDTSLFKLAQKAGMDSFSMHTLRHTYATRCIEAGMRPKTLQMLLGHSNIGITMNLYVHLTDDEKKKEVEKVERMLKMV
;
A
#
# COMPACT_ATOMS: atom_id res chain seq x y z
N GLN A 1 3.33 41.83 13.46
CA GLN A 1 4.15 42.95 12.92
C GLN A 1 5.30 42.32 12.13
N LYS A 2 5.50 42.79 10.89
CA LYS A 2 6.62 42.38 10.03
C LYS A 2 7.49 43.61 9.80
N TYR A 3 8.77 43.51 10.06
CA TYR A 3 9.72 44.62 9.88
C TYR A 3 10.48 44.44 8.57
N PHE A 4 10.64 45.51 7.81
CA PHE A 4 11.34 45.52 6.53
C PHE A 4 12.52 46.51 6.59
N LYS A 5 13.66 46.14 6.04
CA LYS A 5 14.85 46.98 5.99
C LYS A 5 14.77 48.10 4.92
N LYS A 6 13.91 47.90 3.91
CA LYS A 6 13.73 48.85 2.81
C LYS A 6 12.24 49.19 2.62
N LEU A 7 11.94 50.45 2.43
CA LEU A 7 10.59 50.98 2.19
C LEU A 7 9.93 50.31 0.95
N GLN A 8 10.72 50.00 -0.06
CA GLN A 8 10.27 49.38 -1.30
C GLN A 8 9.78 47.94 -1.07
N GLU A 9 10.45 47.18 -0.20
CA GLU A 9 10.04 45.83 0.21
C GLU A 9 8.73 45.87 1.01
N CYS A 10 8.58 46.86 1.88
CA CYS A 10 7.37 47.06 2.65
C CYS A 10 6.17 47.39 1.71
N ARG A 11 6.39 48.29 0.74
CA ARG A 11 5.34 48.65 -0.25
C ARG A 11 4.95 47.47 -1.14
N ARG A 12 5.92 46.67 -1.58
CA ARG A 12 5.65 45.46 -2.38
C ARG A 12 4.87 44.44 -1.57
N TRP A 13 5.25 44.21 -0.33
CA TRP A 13 4.53 43.30 0.56
C TRP A 13 3.11 43.77 0.87
N LEU A 14 2.89 45.08 1.09
CA LEU A 14 1.57 45.68 1.29
C LEU A 14 0.71 45.54 0.03
N ALA A 15 1.27 45.73 -1.17
CA ALA A 15 0.57 45.57 -2.43
C ALA A 15 0.18 44.09 -2.68
N GLU A 16 1.09 43.16 -2.38
CA GLU A 16 0.81 41.71 -2.44
C GLU A 16 -0.27 41.31 -1.42
N ALA A 17 -0.21 41.82 -0.20
CA ALA A 17 -1.21 41.57 0.83
C ALA A 17 -2.59 42.12 0.44
N ALA A 18 -2.66 43.34 -0.09
CA ALA A 18 -3.89 43.97 -0.56
C ALA A 18 -4.47 43.27 -1.81
N TYR A 19 -3.63 42.74 -2.71
CA TYR A 19 -4.04 41.96 -3.85
C TYR A 19 -4.65 40.62 -3.41
N ILE A 20 -4.02 39.90 -2.47
CA ILE A 20 -4.51 38.66 -1.90
C ILE A 20 -5.85 38.91 -1.18
N ASP A 21 -5.95 39.98 -0.39
CA ASP A 21 -7.15 40.33 0.37
C ASP A 21 -8.36 40.65 -0.54
N ARG A 22 -8.10 41.24 -1.72
CA ARG A 22 -9.16 41.58 -2.72
C ARG A 22 -9.61 40.37 -3.55
N ASN A 23 -8.76 39.38 -3.73
CA ASN A 23 -9.03 38.26 -4.66
C ASN A 23 -9.30 36.93 -3.94
N SER A 24 -9.12 36.87 -2.61
CA SER A 24 -9.45 35.67 -1.83
C SER A 24 -10.83 35.81 -1.21
N ASP A 25 -11.66 34.78 -1.35
CA ASP A 25 -12.94 34.70 -0.62
C ASP A 25 -12.68 34.28 0.85
N LEU A 26 -11.95 35.12 1.57
CA LEU A 26 -11.57 34.90 2.97
C LEU A 26 -12.81 34.83 3.89
N SER A 27 -13.93 35.45 3.49
CA SER A 27 -15.19 35.38 4.22
C SER A 27 -15.72 33.93 4.29
N ALA A 28 -15.44 33.13 3.27
CA ALA A 28 -15.81 31.71 3.27
C ALA A 28 -14.97 30.90 4.31
N GLY A 29 -13.69 31.22 4.48
CA GLY A 29 -12.83 30.58 5.49
C GLY A 29 -13.23 30.95 6.93
N ASP A 30 -13.73 32.16 7.14
CA ASP A 30 -14.19 32.65 8.45
C ASP A 30 -15.54 32.07 8.86
N SER A 31 -16.38 31.68 7.90
CA SER A 31 -17.73 31.15 8.13
C SER A 31 -17.82 29.64 8.02
N MET A 32 -16.92 28.99 7.29
CA MET A 32 -16.95 27.56 7.00
C MET A 32 -16.19 26.75 8.04
N THR A 33 -16.84 25.73 8.62
CA THR A 33 -16.17 24.80 9.54
C THR A 33 -15.31 23.80 8.79
N VAL A 34 -14.35 23.18 9.48
CA VAL A 34 -13.51 22.12 8.92
C VAL A 34 -14.35 20.92 8.47
N ASP A 35 -15.42 20.57 9.20
CA ASP A 35 -16.37 19.51 8.82
C ASP A 35 -17.04 19.82 7.48
N ALA A 36 -17.60 21.03 7.33
CA ALA A 36 -18.27 21.45 6.09
C ALA A 36 -17.28 21.47 4.91
N TRP A 37 -16.06 21.96 5.13
CA TRP A 37 -15.00 21.92 4.13
C TRP A 37 -14.57 20.51 3.75
N PHE A 38 -14.42 19.61 4.73
CA PHE A 38 -14.06 18.22 4.47
C PHE A 38 -15.07 17.51 3.59
N ASP A 39 -16.36 17.71 3.85
CA ASP A 39 -17.44 17.18 3.01
C ASP A 39 -17.38 17.73 1.59
N TYR A 40 -17.20 19.04 1.43
CA TYR A 40 -17.05 19.66 0.12
C TYR A 40 -15.79 19.15 -0.61
N PHE A 41 -14.66 19.09 0.09
CA PHE A 41 -13.39 18.57 -0.42
C PHE A 41 -13.54 17.14 -0.95
N LEU A 42 -14.17 16.23 -0.19
CA LEU A 42 -14.39 14.85 -0.61
C LEU A 42 -15.44 14.71 -1.73
N ASN A 43 -16.42 15.58 -1.81
CA ASN A 43 -17.48 15.45 -2.80
C ASN A 43 -17.13 16.15 -4.11
N SER A 44 -16.52 17.31 -4.05
CA SER A 44 -16.39 18.21 -5.20
C SER A 44 -14.94 18.42 -5.65
N VAL A 45 -13.97 18.42 -4.73
CA VAL A 45 -12.58 18.74 -5.08
C VAL A 45 -11.75 17.49 -5.31
N LYS A 46 -11.57 16.66 -4.30
CA LYS A 46 -10.66 15.51 -4.34
C LYS A 46 -11.34 14.20 -4.73
N GLY A 47 -12.57 13.98 -4.27
CA GLY A 47 -13.26 12.71 -4.43
C GLY A 47 -13.41 12.24 -5.87
N PRO A 48 -13.78 13.11 -6.84
CA PRO A 48 -13.90 12.73 -8.25
C PRO A 48 -12.59 12.24 -8.88
N THR A 49 -11.45 12.66 -8.35
CA THR A 49 -10.11 12.37 -8.92
C THR A 49 -9.41 11.17 -8.30
N ILE A 50 -9.94 10.63 -7.20
CA ILE A 50 -9.30 9.56 -6.44
C ILE A 50 -10.08 8.25 -6.48
N ARG A 51 -9.35 7.13 -6.29
CA ARG A 51 -9.97 5.80 -6.22
C ARG A 51 -10.83 5.67 -4.96
N PRO A 52 -11.94 4.90 -5.00
CA PRO A 52 -12.86 4.72 -3.86
C PRO A 52 -12.19 4.31 -2.54
N ASN A 53 -11.16 3.44 -2.60
CA ASN A 53 -10.40 3.08 -1.40
C ASN A 53 -9.59 4.25 -0.83
N THR A 54 -9.08 5.13 -1.68
CA THR A 54 -8.38 6.34 -1.23
C THR A 54 -9.36 7.28 -0.56
N ARG A 55 -10.56 7.47 -1.15
CA ARG A 55 -11.65 8.26 -0.56
C ARG A 55 -12.02 7.73 0.83
N ARG A 56 -12.26 6.41 0.95
CA ARG A 56 -12.55 5.78 2.25
C ARG A 56 -11.44 6.03 3.27
N ASN A 57 -10.17 5.91 2.88
CA ASN A 57 -9.04 6.17 3.77
C ASN A 57 -9.01 7.63 4.27
N TYR A 58 -9.39 8.62 3.44
CA TYR A 58 -9.53 10.01 3.86
C TYR A 58 -10.65 10.13 4.90
N THR A 59 -11.83 9.56 4.61
CA THR A 59 -12.98 9.56 5.53
C THR A 59 -12.62 8.91 6.88
N GLU A 60 -12.09 7.69 6.87
CA GLU A 60 -11.73 6.97 8.09
C GLU A 60 -10.70 7.73 8.95
N ARG A 61 -9.70 8.35 8.33
CA ARG A 61 -8.70 9.16 9.06
C ARG A 61 -9.30 10.42 9.63
N TYR A 62 -10.15 11.08 8.86
CA TYR A 62 -10.82 12.29 9.30
C TYR A 62 -11.74 12.02 10.48
N GLU A 63 -12.69 11.12 10.32
CA GLU A 63 -13.67 10.76 11.34
C GLU A 63 -13.01 10.24 12.62
N LYS A 64 -11.96 9.45 12.51
CA LYS A 64 -11.34 8.77 13.64
C LYS A 64 -10.31 9.61 14.38
N ASN A 65 -9.58 10.49 13.70
CA ASN A 65 -8.41 11.13 14.28
C ASN A 65 -8.41 12.66 14.19
N ILE A 66 -9.28 13.28 13.39
CA ILE A 66 -9.22 14.73 13.12
C ILE A 66 -10.48 15.44 13.58
N LYS A 67 -11.63 14.89 13.27
CA LYS A 67 -12.95 15.51 13.45
C LYS A 67 -13.20 16.03 14.87
N ASP A 68 -12.93 15.21 15.88
CA ASP A 68 -13.22 15.56 17.28
C ASP A 68 -12.35 16.73 17.80
N TYR A 69 -11.21 16.99 17.15
CA TYR A 69 -10.27 18.04 17.55
C TYR A 69 -10.55 19.38 16.88
N ILE A 70 -10.82 19.37 15.58
CA ILE A 70 -10.92 20.60 14.79
C ILE A 70 -12.17 20.67 13.91
N GLY A 71 -12.98 19.64 13.82
CA GLY A 71 -14.12 19.55 12.90
C GLY A 71 -15.09 20.73 13.02
N ARG A 72 -15.39 21.15 14.26
CA ARG A 72 -16.31 22.26 14.56
C ARG A 72 -15.65 23.64 14.51
N MET A 73 -14.32 23.71 14.36
CA MET A 73 -13.62 24.99 14.25
C MET A 73 -13.82 25.58 12.84
N HIS A 74 -13.82 26.92 12.76
CA HIS A 74 -13.73 27.56 11.46
C HIS A 74 -12.34 27.36 10.85
N LEU A 75 -12.28 27.26 9.52
CA LEU A 75 -11.03 26.99 8.80
C LEU A 75 -9.93 28.01 9.13
N ALA A 76 -10.29 29.30 9.21
CA ALA A 76 -9.38 30.39 9.51
C ALA A 76 -8.79 30.31 10.93
N ASP A 77 -9.49 29.69 11.89
CA ASP A 77 -9.08 29.55 13.28
C ASP A 77 -8.09 28.40 13.52
N VAL A 78 -7.95 27.49 12.55
CA VAL A 78 -7.05 26.34 12.69
C VAL A 78 -5.60 26.78 12.59
N LYS A 79 -4.87 26.61 13.72
CA LYS A 79 -3.45 26.94 13.84
C LYS A 79 -2.56 25.71 13.74
N PRO A 80 -1.26 25.87 13.40
CA PRO A 80 -0.31 24.75 13.39
C PRO A 80 -0.28 23.94 14.69
N LEU A 81 -0.55 24.60 15.83
CA LEU A 81 -0.58 23.95 17.14
C LEU A 81 -1.71 22.90 17.23
N HIS A 82 -2.89 23.19 16.69
CA HIS A 82 -4.01 22.24 16.68
C HIS A 82 -3.66 21.01 15.86
N CYS A 83 -3.03 21.20 14.69
CA CYS A 83 -2.56 20.08 13.87
C CYS A 83 -1.48 19.24 14.56
N GLN A 84 -0.55 19.91 15.29
CA GLN A 84 0.49 19.22 16.05
C GLN A 84 -0.10 18.43 17.22
N GLN A 85 -1.10 18.96 17.91
CA GLN A 85 -1.78 18.28 19.01
C GLN A 85 -2.43 16.97 18.55
N ILE A 86 -3.15 16.97 17.42
CA ILE A 86 -3.72 15.76 16.82
C ILE A 86 -2.65 14.68 16.63
N LEU A 87 -1.49 15.05 16.06
CA LEU A 87 -0.42 14.08 15.82
C LEU A 87 0.21 13.57 17.12
N ASN A 88 0.34 14.44 18.13
CA ASN A 88 0.88 14.07 19.43
C ASN A 88 -0.05 13.08 20.17
N GLU A 89 -1.35 13.29 20.13
CA GLU A 89 -2.36 12.39 20.71
C GLU A 89 -2.37 11.00 20.05
N MET A 90 -2.00 10.94 18.77
CA MET A 90 -1.86 9.67 18.05
C MET A 90 -0.59 8.89 18.44
N ALA A 91 0.46 9.55 18.90
CA ALA A 91 1.79 8.94 19.11
C ALA A 91 1.82 7.71 20.03
N PRO A 92 1.09 7.66 21.17
CA PRO A 92 1.10 6.50 22.04
C PRO A 92 0.45 5.25 21.43
N GLN A 93 -0.47 5.43 20.49
CA GLN A 93 -1.33 4.36 19.98
C GLN A 93 -0.93 3.86 18.59
N TYR A 94 -0.42 4.77 17.73
CA TYR A 94 -0.19 4.49 16.31
C TYR A 94 1.29 4.43 15.95
N ALA A 95 1.59 3.68 14.89
CA ALA A 95 2.91 3.69 14.28
C ALA A 95 3.16 5.00 13.51
N GLU A 96 4.43 5.39 13.38
CA GLU A 96 4.87 6.60 12.68
C GLU A 96 4.24 6.75 11.28
N SER A 97 4.16 5.64 10.52
CA SER A 97 3.57 5.63 9.19
C SER A 97 2.08 6.01 9.20
N THR A 98 1.32 5.65 10.24
CA THR A 98 -0.09 6.01 10.39
C THR A 98 -0.25 7.49 10.71
N ILE A 99 0.60 8.00 11.61
CA ILE A 99 0.65 9.43 11.98
C ILE A 99 1.04 10.26 10.76
N TYR A 100 2.06 9.81 10.00
CA TYR A 100 2.44 10.44 8.74
C TYR A 100 1.27 10.53 7.75
N GLN A 101 0.50 9.46 7.60
CA GLN A 101 -0.68 9.48 6.73
C GLN A 101 -1.79 10.43 7.22
N CYS A 102 -1.95 10.58 8.53
CA CYS A 102 -2.85 11.58 9.10
C CYS A 102 -2.37 13.00 8.78
N ARG A 103 -1.08 13.28 8.97
CA ARG A 103 -0.46 14.56 8.60
C ARG A 103 -0.63 14.87 7.11
N VAL A 104 -0.47 13.87 6.23
CA VAL A 104 -0.72 14.01 4.78
C VAL A 104 -2.18 14.35 4.50
N THR A 105 -3.12 13.73 5.22
CA THR A 105 -4.55 14.03 5.10
C THR A 105 -4.84 15.48 5.50
N LEU A 106 -4.35 15.93 6.67
CA LEU A 106 -4.45 17.32 7.12
C LEU A 106 -3.84 18.29 6.10
N TYR A 107 -2.61 18.01 5.66
CA TYR A 107 -1.93 18.87 4.68
C TYR A 107 -2.75 19.01 3.40
N THR A 108 -3.22 17.89 2.83
CA THR A 108 -3.96 17.90 1.57
C THR A 108 -5.31 18.60 1.69
N LEU A 109 -5.99 18.45 2.84
CA LEU A 109 -7.26 19.11 3.12
C LEU A 109 -7.11 20.63 3.15
N PHE A 110 -6.12 21.14 3.90
CA PHE A 110 -5.90 22.58 4.01
C PHE A 110 -5.18 23.17 2.78
N GLU A 111 -4.36 22.41 2.08
CA GLU A 111 -3.76 22.87 0.82
C GLU A 111 -4.83 23.09 -0.23
N ALA A 112 -5.81 22.19 -0.34
CA ALA A 112 -6.94 22.39 -1.23
C ALA A 112 -7.77 23.63 -0.88
N ALA A 113 -7.86 24.02 0.40
CA ALA A 113 -8.51 25.27 0.79
C ALA A 113 -7.70 26.50 0.35
N VAL A 114 -6.37 26.40 0.38
CA VAL A 114 -5.47 27.45 -0.12
C VAL A 114 -5.52 27.56 -1.65
N GLU A 115 -5.50 26.41 -2.35
CA GLU A 115 -5.58 26.35 -3.82
C GLU A 115 -6.93 26.87 -4.36
N ASN A 116 -7.99 26.89 -3.53
CA ASN A 116 -9.31 27.44 -3.87
C ASN A 116 -9.56 28.82 -3.22
N ASP A 117 -8.53 29.53 -2.82
CA ASP A 117 -8.58 30.90 -2.25
C ASP A 117 -9.46 31.06 -0.99
N ILE A 118 -9.78 29.96 -0.29
CA ILE A 118 -10.58 29.95 0.94
C ILE A 118 -9.68 30.27 2.15
N LEU A 119 -8.41 29.88 2.09
CA LEU A 119 -7.41 30.15 3.12
C LEU A 119 -6.16 30.79 2.51
N LEU A 120 -5.59 31.77 3.22
CA LEU A 120 -4.31 32.38 2.82
C LEU A 120 -3.11 31.45 3.01
N ARG A 121 -3.18 30.53 3.95
CA ARG A 121 -2.02 29.69 4.35
C ARG A 121 -2.47 28.36 4.89
N ASN A 122 -1.77 27.32 4.49
CA ASN A 122 -1.94 26.00 5.07
C ASN A 122 -1.38 25.95 6.51
N PRO A 123 -2.18 25.59 7.53
CA PRO A 123 -1.70 25.46 8.92
C PRO A 123 -0.70 24.31 9.09
N VAL A 124 -0.70 23.30 8.22
CA VAL A 124 0.21 22.15 8.30
C VAL A 124 1.56 22.47 7.68
N LYS A 125 2.32 23.37 8.31
CA LYS A 125 3.65 23.82 7.86
C LYS A 125 4.74 22.78 8.20
N LYS A 126 5.99 23.09 7.81
CA LYS A 126 7.19 22.33 8.21
C LYS A 126 7.39 22.24 9.73
N THR A 127 6.78 23.13 10.49
CA THR A 127 6.78 23.15 11.97
C THR A 127 5.93 22.03 12.57
N VAL A 128 4.92 21.53 11.86
CA VAL A 128 4.10 20.37 12.29
C VAL A 128 4.87 19.10 11.98
N LYS A 129 5.48 18.52 13.00
CA LYS A 129 6.39 17.36 12.88
C LYS A 129 5.73 16.08 13.34
N ILE A 130 6.23 14.97 12.81
CA ILE A 130 5.82 13.66 13.30
C ILE A 130 6.46 13.44 14.68
N PRO A 131 5.66 13.18 15.74
CA PRO A 131 6.18 12.88 17.06
C PRO A 131 6.84 11.50 17.09
N GLN A 132 7.71 11.27 18.09
CA GLN A 132 8.21 9.93 18.36
C GLN A 132 7.02 9.02 18.70
N SER A 133 6.95 7.89 18.04
CA SER A 133 5.82 6.98 18.12
C SER A 133 6.29 5.55 18.30
N LYS A 134 5.35 4.59 18.40
CA LYS A 134 5.68 3.16 18.46
C LYS A 134 6.61 2.79 17.31
N LYS A 135 7.70 2.11 17.63
CA LYS A 135 8.61 1.57 16.61
C LYS A 135 7.83 0.73 15.61
N PRO A 136 8.06 0.91 14.31
CA PRO A 136 7.41 0.10 13.29
C PRO A 136 7.76 -1.37 13.53
N LYS A 137 6.77 -2.26 13.45
CA LYS A 137 7.03 -3.70 13.45
C LYS A 137 7.91 -4.01 12.24
N LYS A 138 9.02 -4.70 12.44
CA LYS A 138 9.85 -5.20 11.33
C LYS A 138 8.96 -6.03 10.39
N ARG A 139 9.14 -5.83 9.08
CA ARG A 139 8.44 -6.64 8.08
C ARG A 139 8.85 -8.08 8.27
N ARG A 140 7.89 -8.96 8.51
CA ARG A 140 8.15 -10.38 8.67
C ARG A 140 8.48 -11.01 7.32
N VAL A 141 9.50 -11.84 7.32
CA VAL A 141 9.90 -12.74 6.24
C VAL A 141 10.04 -14.13 6.88
N LEU A 142 9.56 -15.16 6.23
CA LEU A 142 9.73 -16.52 6.72
C LEU A 142 11.19 -16.96 6.50
N THR A 143 11.80 -17.60 7.49
CA THR A 143 13.07 -18.30 7.26
C THR A 143 12.87 -19.49 6.32
N VAL A 144 13.94 -20.13 5.85
CA VAL A 144 13.84 -21.32 4.99
C VAL A 144 13.12 -22.45 5.74
N GLU A 145 13.46 -22.63 7.01
CA GLU A 145 12.88 -23.65 7.90
C GLU A 145 11.41 -23.35 8.20
N GLU A 146 11.07 -22.09 8.46
CA GLU A 146 9.68 -21.66 8.65
C GLU A 146 8.85 -21.89 7.39
N GLN A 147 9.40 -21.51 6.23
CA GLN A 147 8.74 -21.71 4.94
C GLN A 147 8.46 -23.19 4.69
N LYS A 148 9.42 -24.07 4.95
CA LYS A 148 9.26 -25.54 4.83
C LYS A 148 8.18 -26.05 5.77
N ARG A 149 8.28 -25.75 7.07
CA ARG A 149 7.27 -26.17 8.07
C ARG A 149 5.87 -25.67 7.73
N PHE A 150 5.77 -24.43 7.25
CA PHE A 150 4.49 -23.87 6.81
C PHE A 150 3.90 -24.65 5.65
N LEU A 151 4.70 -24.94 4.60
CA LEU A 151 4.22 -25.68 3.43
C LEU A 151 3.85 -27.13 3.79
N ASP A 152 4.59 -27.78 4.68
CA ASP A 152 4.28 -29.13 5.17
C ASP A 152 2.92 -29.16 5.89
N VAL A 153 2.67 -28.20 6.78
CA VAL A 153 1.37 -28.08 7.49
C VAL A 153 0.23 -27.64 6.57
N ALA A 154 0.52 -26.83 5.57
CA ALA A 154 -0.47 -26.35 4.60
C ALA A 154 -0.82 -27.40 3.55
N TYR A 155 0.04 -28.42 3.35
CA TYR A 155 -0.18 -29.48 2.36
C TYR A 155 -1.53 -30.18 2.57
N GLY A 156 -2.24 -30.45 1.49
CA GLY A 156 -3.57 -31.06 1.53
C GLY A 156 -4.71 -30.13 1.94
N THR A 157 -4.42 -28.91 2.39
CA THR A 157 -5.47 -27.92 2.68
C THR A 157 -6.04 -27.30 1.42
N SER A 158 -7.25 -26.70 1.53
CA SER A 158 -7.92 -26.07 0.39
C SER A 158 -7.14 -24.92 -0.23
N ASN A 159 -6.27 -24.25 0.52
CA ASN A 159 -5.53 -23.05 0.09
C ASN A 159 -4.04 -23.31 -0.16
N TYR A 160 -3.58 -24.57 -0.13
CA TYR A 160 -2.17 -24.91 -0.35
C TYR A 160 -1.62 -24.34 -1.65
N ASN A 161 -2.33 -24.60 -2.77
CA ASN A 161 -1.89 -24.16 -4.10
C ASN A 161 -1.72 -22.63 -4.15
N GLN A 162 -2.62 -21.87 -3.53
CA GLN A 162 -2.57 -20.41 -3.49
C GLN A 162 -1.35 -19.91 -2.71
N PHE A 163 -1.04 -20.51 -1.58
CA PHE A 163 0.11 -20.14 -0.75
C PHE A 163 1.43 -20.49 -1.44
N ALA A 164 1.53 -21.72 -1.96
CA ALA A 164 2.69 -22.16 -2.72
C ALA A 164 2.92 -21.31 -3.98
N PHE A 165 1.85 -20.98 -4.69
CA PHE A 165 1.91 -20.11 -5.87
C PHE A 165 2.42 -18.71 -5.57
N LEU A 166 1.99 -18.11 -4.45
CA LEU A 166 2.50 -16.79 -4.04
C LEU A 166 3.99 -16.82 -3.65
N LEU A 167 4.44 -17.91 -3.03
CA LEU A 167 5.86 -18.13 -2.74
C LEU A 167 6.71 -18.35 -3.99
N GLN A 168 6.12 -18.76 -5.12
CA GLN A 168 6.82 -18.95 -6.40
C GLN A 168 6.78 -17.70 -7.28
N THR A 169 5.81 -16.82 -7.12
CA THR A 169 5.55 -15.72 -8.05
C THR A 169 5.68 -14.32 -7.44
N GLY A 170 5.57 -14.21 -6.13
CA GLY A 170 5.55 -12.93 -5.42
C GLY A 170 4.39 -12.02 -5.81
N LEU A 171 3.29 -12.54 -6.37
CA LEU A 171 2.10 -11.75 -6.71
C LEU A 171 1.50 -11.06 -5.48
N ARG A 172 0.80 -9.95 -5.72
CA ARG A 172 -0.11 -9.41 -4.69
C ARG A 172 -1.34 -10.33 -4.57
N THR A 173 -1.89 -10.44 -3.37
CA THR A 173 -3.08 -11.29 -3.13
C THR A 173 -4.21 -10.98 -4.11
N GLY A 174 -4.50 -9.69 -4.36
CA GLY A 174 -5.55 -9.30 -5.29
C GLY A 174 -5.22 -9.63 -6.76
N GLU A 175 -3.94 -9.65 -7.16
CA GLU A 175 -3.50 -10.09 -8.49
C GLU A 175 -3.70 -11.60 -8.64
N MET A 176 -3.38 -12.39 -7.60
CA MET A 176 -3.64 -13.84 -7.57
C MET A 176 -5.14 -14.15 -7.62
N ILE A 177 -5.96 -13.47 -6.81
CA ILE A 177 -7.42 -13.69 -6.81
C ILE A 177 -8.01 -13.35 -8.19
N GLY A 178 -7.52 -12.29 -8.84
CA GLY A 178 -7.98 -11.84 -10.15
C GLY A 178 -7.39 -12.57 -11.35
N LEU A 179 -6.53 -13.59 -11.14
CA LEU A 179 -5.85 -14.31 -12.21
C LEU A 179 -6.85 -15.22 -12.95
N LYS A 180 -6.86 -15.14 -14.27
CA LYS A 180 -7.67 -15.99 -15.15
C LYS A 180 -6.80 -17.00 -15.87
N TRP A 181 -7.39 -18.11 -16.30
CA TRP A 181 -6.70 -19.13 -17.10
C TRP A 181 -6.18 -18.57 -18.44
N SER A 182 -6.86 -17.59 -19.02
CA SER A 182 -6.41 -16.89 -20.24
C SER A 182 -5.15 -16.05 -20.07
N ASP A 183 -4.77 -15.75 -18.82
CA ASP A 183 -3.54 -15.00 -18.51
C ASP A 183 -2.30 -15.90 -18.47
N ILE A 184 -2.48 -17.23 -18.50
CA ILE A 184 -1.42 -18.21 -18.36
C ILE A 184 -1.09 -18.80 -19.72
N ASP A 185 0.13 -18.52 -20.19
CA ASP A 185 0.66 -19.12 -21.42
C ASP A 185 1.63 -20.24 -21.07
N PHE A 186 1.12 -21.46 -21.01
CA PHE A 186 1.94 -22.65 -20.71
C PHE A 186 2.99 -22.95 -21.79
N LYS A 187 2.77 -22.54 -23.05
CA LYS A 187 3.73 -22.76 -24.15
C LYS A 187 4.93 -21.83 -24.01
N LYS A 188 4.68 -20.55 -23.69
CA LYS A 188 5.73 -19.56 -23.45
C LYS A 188 6.29 -19.63 -22.03
N GLY A 189 5.64 -20.32 -21.11
CA GLY A 189 6.02 -20.38 -19.70
C GLY A 189 5.88 -19.05 -18.97
N VAL A 190 4.83 -18.26 -19.24
CA VAL A 190 4.63 -16.93 -18.66
C VAL A 190 3.22 -16.71 -18.12
N ILE A 191 3.11 -15.88 -17.09
CA ILE A 191 1.84 -15.39 -16.51
C ILE A 191 1.76 -13.89 -16.77
N ARG A 192 0.67 -13.44 -17.38
CA ARG A 192 0.38 -12.01 -17.58
C ARG A 192 -0.46 -11.47 -16.44
N ILE A 193 -0.05 -10.35 -15.86
CA ILE A 193 -0.79 -9.65 -14.80
C ILE A 193 -1.54 -8.49 -15.42
N GLU A 194 -2.86 -8.67 -15.60
CA GLU A 194 -3.74 -7.73 -16.29
C GLU A 194 -4.72 -7.02 -15.33
N ARG A 195 -4.97 -7.63 -14.16
CA ARG A 195 -5.98 -7.14 -13.22
C ARG A 195 -5.66 -7.45 -11.78
N SER A 196 -6.43 -6.81 -10.89
CA SER A 196 -6.46 -7.12 -9.47
C SER A 196 -7.91 -7.17 -9.00
N MET A 197 -8.22 -8.08 -8.11
CA MET A 197 -9.55 -8.30 -7.57
C MET A 197 -9.55 -8.14 -6.04
N GLU A 198 -10.53 -7.42 -5.51
CA GLU A 198 -10.68 -7.18 -4.08
C GLU A 198 -12.16 -7.28 -3.66
N TYR A 199 -12.41 -7.85 -2.49
CA TYR A 199 -13.76 -7.88 -1.91
C TYR A 199 -14.01 -6.62 -1.09
N ARG A 200 -15.13 -5.95 -1.36
CA ARG A 200 -15.59 -4.76 -0.65
C ARG A 200 -16.57 -5.15 0.44
N HIS A 201 -16.12 -5.15 1.68
CA HIS A 201 -16.98 -5.50 2.82
C HIS A 201 -18.16 -4.54 3.00
N ALA A 202 -18.01 -3.27 2.61
CA ALA A 202 -19.08 -2.26 2.74
C ALA A 202 -20.26 -2.48 1.77
N THR A 203 -20.00 -3.00 0.56
CA THR A 203 -21.04 -3.26 -0.45
C THR A 203 -21.35 -4.74 -0.62
N GLY A 204 -20.55 -5.64 -0.03
CA GLY A 204 -20.70 -7.07 -0.22
C GLY A 204 -20.28 -7.60 -1.59
N GLU A 205 -19.54 -6.81 -2.38
CA GLU A 205 -19.26 -7.10 -3.78
C GLU A 205 -17.78 -7.28 -4.09
N TRP A 206 -17.50 -8.05 -5.14
CA TRP A 206 -16.17 -8.14 -5.73
C TRP A 206 -15.94 -6.99 -6.71
N ARG A 207 -14.83 -6.29 -6.52
CA ARG A 207 -14.33 -5.32 -7.47
C ARG A 207 -13.19 -5.90 -8.27
N ILE A 208 -13.33 -5.93 -9.58
CA ILE A 208 -12.27 -6.23 -10.53
C ILE A 208 -11.82 -4.90 -11.16
N GLY A 209 -10.52 -4.68 -11.25
CA GLY A 209 -9.99 -3.48 -11.87
C GLY A 209 -8.55 -3.64 -12.33
N PRO A 210 -8.04 -2.64 -13.05
CA PRO A 210 -6.65 -2.65 -13.52
C PRO A 210 -5.68 -2.67 -12.32
N PRO A 211 -4.44 -3.10 -12.53
CA PRO A 211 -3.38 -2.99 -11.53
C PRO A 211 -3.26 -1.56 -11.01
N LYS A 212 -2.70 -1.41 -9.80
CA LYS A 212 -2.62 -0.11 -9.12
C LYS A 212 -1.80 0.94 -9.88
N SER A 213 -0.83 0.51 -10.69
CA SER A 213 0.07 1.36 -11.48
C SER A 213 0.36 0.73 -12.84
N LYS A 214 0.90 1.50 -13.79
CA LYS A 214 1.35 0.99 -15.10
C LYS A 214 2.36 -0.15 -14.95
N SER A 215 3.27 -0.08 -13.98
CA SER A 215 4.23 -1.15 -13.65
C SER A 215 3.58 -2.43 -13.09
N GLY A 216 2.29 -2.38 -12.76
CA GLY A 216 1.52 -3.55 -12.36
C GLY A 216 1.24 -4.50 -13.51
N TYR A 217 1.12 -3.99 -14.75
CA TYR A 217 1.05 -4.79 -15.96
C TYR A 217 2.44 -5.37 -16.25
N ARG A 218 2.56 -6.67 -16.20
CA ARG A 218 3.84 -7.35 -16.37
C ARG A 218 3.65 -8.83 -16.69
N GLU A 219 4.67 -9.43 -17.26
CA GLU A 219 4.80 -10.87 -17.42
C GLU A 219 5.74 -11.45 -16.35
N ILE A 220 5.39 -12.60 -15.83
CA ILE A 220 6.18 -13.33 -14.84
C ILE A 220 6.53 -14.69 -15.46
N PRO A 221 7.82 -15.01 -15.63
CA PRO A 221 8.24 -16.34 -16.06
C PRO A 221 7.86 -17.38 -15.02
N MET A 222 7.33 -18.51 -15.47
CA MET A 222 6.96 -19.65 -14.60
C MET A 222 8.16 -20.55 -14.36
N THR A 223 8.39 -20.93 -13.10
CA THR A 223 9.25 -22.06 -12.76
C THR A 223 8.53 -23.38 -13.01
N ALA A 224 9.26 -24.49 -13.10
CA ALA A 224 8.68 -25.83 -13.19
C ALA A 224 7.69 -26.11 -12.04
N GLU A 225 8.03 -25.66 -10.82
CA GLU A 225 7.16 -25.82 -9.66
C GLU A 225 5.88 -24.95 -9.79
N CYS A 226 6.00 -23.75 -10.34
CA CYS A 226 4.83 -22.91 -10.61
C CYS A 226 3.87 -23.59 -11.60
N ILE A 227 4.39 -24.20 -12.66
CA ILE A 227 3.61 -24.97 -13.65
C ILE A 227 2.91 -26.14 -12.95
N ARG A 228 3.64 -26.95 -12.16
CA ARG A 228 3.10 -28.07 -11.40
C ARG A 228 1.94 -27.64 -10.47
N ILE A 229 2.08 -26.52 -9.75
CA ILE A 229 1.03 -25.99 -8.90
C ILE A 229 -0.21 -25.60 -9.70
N LEU A 230 -0.04 -25.00 -10.87
CA LEU A 230 -1.15 -24.59 -11.73
C LEU A 230 -1.86 -25.82 -12.35
N GLU A 231 -1.13 -26.86 -12.73
CA GLU A 231 -1.70 -28.12 -13.19
C GLU A 231 -2.52 -28.80 -12.08
N CYS A 232 -1.98 -28.91 -10.86
CA CYS A 232 -2.73 -29.38 -9.70
C CYS A 232 -3.98 -28.52 -9.43
N GLN A 233 -3.88 -27.21 -9.59
CA GLN A 233 -5.02 -26.31 -9.43
C GLN A 233 -6.07 -26.54 -10.52
N LYS A 234 -5.67 -26.78 -11.75
CA LYS A 234 -6.57 -27.09 -12.87
C LYS A 234 -7.34 -28.38 -12.61
N MET A 235 -6.68 -29.45 -12.14
CA MET A 235 -7.32 -30.70 -11.75
C MET A 235 -8.33 -30.48 -10.61
N LYS A 236 -7.97 -29.70 -9.62
CA LYS A 236 -8.86 -29.34 -8.51
C LYS A 236 -10.11 -28.58 -9.00
N MET A 237 -9.96 -27.68 -9.97
CA MET A 237 -11.08 -26.95 -10.56
C MET A 237 -12.08 -27.86 -11.27
N PHE A 238 -11.63 -28.91 -11.96
CA PHE A 238 -12.52 -29.90 -12.59
C PHE A 238 -13.40 -30.67 -11.59
N SER A 239 -12.98 -30.75 -10.32
CA SER A 239 -13.75 -31.41 -9.26
C SER A 239 -14.85 -30.52 -8.63
N LEU A 240 -14.90 -29.24 -8.96
CA LEU A 240 -15.94 -28.32 -8.46
C LEU A 240 -17.24 -28.54 -9.25
N LYS A 241 -18.33 -28.82 -8.53
CA LYS A 241 -19.64 -29.12 -9.16
C LYS A 241 -20.42 -27.85 -9.53
N ASP A 242 -20.40 -26.86 -8.66
CA ASP A 242 -21.21 -25.65 -8.78
C ASP A 242 -20.31 -24.40 -8.81
N VAL A 243 -19.83 -24.06 -10.02
CA VAL A 243 -19.06 -22.81 -10.21
C VAL A 243 -19.97 -21.76 -10.82
N ASP A 244 -20.12 -20.62 -10.14
CA ASP A 244 -20.84 -19.48 -10.70
C ASP A 244 -20.24 -19.11 -12.07
N PRO A 245 -21.06 -19.00 -13.13
CA PRO A 245 -20.59 -18.68 -14.48
C PRO A 245 -19.69 -17.46 -14.57
N GLN A 246 -19.92 -16.45 -13.73
CA GLN A 246 -19.09 -15.26 -13.68
C GLN A 246 -17.64 -15.51 -13.21
N TYR A 247 -17.38 -16.63 -12.50
CA TYR A 247 -16.06 -16.96 -11.96
C TYR A 247 -15.36 -18.12 -12.64
N LYS A 248 -15.97 -18.78 -13.62
CA LYS A 248 -15.41 -19.97 -14.31
C LYS A 248 -14.01 -19.78 -14.89
N GLU A 249 -13.68 -18.56 -15.30
CA GLU A 249 -12.37 -18.24 -15.90
C GLU A 249 -11.26 -18.05 -14.86
N PHE A 250 -11.59 -17.87 -13.58
CA PHE A 250 -10.59 -17.59 -12.55
C PHE A 250 -9.85 -18.85 -12.10
N VAL A 251 -8.55 -18.70 -11.83
CA VAL A 251 -7.68 -19.83 -11.48
C VAL A 251 -7.94 -20.34 -10.06
N PHE A 252 -8.15 -19.42 -9.10
CA PHE A 252 -8.23 -19.77 -7.70
C PHE A 252 -9.63 -19.52 -7.11
N LEU A 253 -10.42 -20.57 -7.05
CA LEU A 253 -11.74 -20.56 -6.44
C LEU A 253 -11.76 -21.43 -5.17
N CYS A 254 -12.68 -21.14 -4.26
CA CYS A 254 -12.97 -21.98 -3.10
C CYS A 254 -13.90 -23.15 -3.50
N ARG A 255 -14.20 -24.04 -2.56
CA ARG A 255 -15.09 -25.21 -2.80
C ARG A 255 -16.51 -24.84 -3.24
N LYS A 256 -16.93 -23.58 -2.99
CA LYS A 256 -18.23 -23.06 -3.42
C LYS A 256 -18.22 -22.49 -4.85
N GLY A 257 -17.11 -22.61 -5.58
CA GLY A 257 -17.00 -22.06 -6.93
C GLY A 257 -16.84 -20.52 -6.98
N GLU A 258 -16.48 -19.89 -5.86
CA GLU A 258 -16.32 -18.44 -5.73
C GLU A 258 -14.87 -18.07 -5.38
N PRO A 259 -14.42 -16.82 -5.67
CA PRO A 259 -13.14 -16.33 -5.20
C PRO A 259 -13.08 -16.24 -3.67
N THR A 260 -11.92 -16.52 -3.09
CA THR A 260 -11.71 -16.43 -1.64
C THR A 260 -11.34 -15.01 -1.23
N LYS A 261 -12.04 -14.48 -0.22
CA LYS A 261 -11.78 -13.15 0.33
C LYS A 261 -10.39 -13.08 0.98
N ASN A 262 -9.73 -11.94 0.89
CA ASN A 262 -8.41 -11.75 1.48
C ASN A 262 -8.38 -12.06 2.99
N SER A 263 -9.40 -11.61 3.73
CA SER A 263 -9.54 -11.89 5.16
C SER A 263 -9.67 -13.39 5.48
N ALA A 264 -10.26 -14.17 4.60
CA ALA A 264 -10.36 -15.63 4.77
C ALA A 264 -8.99 -16.30 4.56
N TYR A 265 -8.18 -15.82 3.62
CA TYR A 265 -6.80 -16.26 3.48
C TYR A 265 -5.97 -15.94 4.73
N ASP A 266 -6.07 -14.71 5.26
CA ASP A 266 -5.33 -14.31 6.47
C ASP A 266 -5.77 -15.14 7.69
N THR A 267 -7.07 -15.45 7.82
CA THR A 267 -7.58 -16.36 8.85
C THR A 267 -7.02 -17.79 8.70
N SER A 268 -6.94 -18.28 7.46
CA SER A 268 -6.35 -19.60 7.17
C SER A 268 -4.85 -19.60 7.52
N LEU A 269 -4.11 -18.56 7.15
CA LEU A 269 -2.69 -18.42 7.49
C LEU A 269 -2.47 -18.38 8.99
N PHE A 270 -3.30 -17.65 9.74
CA PHE A 270 -3.22 -17.60 11.20
C PHE A 270 -3.33 -19.00 11.82
N LYS A 271 -4.34 -19.78 11.40
CA LYS A 271 -4.53 -21.16 11.89
C LYS A 271 -3.36 -22.09 11.52
N LEU A 272 -2.84 -21.97 10.30
CA LEU A 272 -1.71 -22.78 9.84
C LEU A 272 -0.42 -22.39 10.52
N ALA A 273 -0.17 -21.11 10.78
CA ALA A 273 0.97 -20.64 11.54
C ALA A 273 0.96 -21.19 12.97
N GLN A 274 -0.19 -21.14 13.66
CA GLN A 274 -0.35 -21.77 14.98
C GLN A 274 -0.02 -23.27 14.95
N LYS A 275 -0.55 -24.00 13.95
CA LYS A 275 -0.27 -25.43 13.77
C LYS A 275 1.22 -25.72 13.53
N ALA A 276 1.91 -24.83 12.84
CA ALA A 276 3.33 -24.93 12.55
C ALA A 276 4.23 -24.43 13.71
N GLY A 277 3.65 -24.00 14.83
CA GLY A 277 4.41 -23.42 15.96
C GLY A 277 5.13 -22.12 15.58
N MET A 278 4.49 -21.29 14.76
CA MET A 278 5.07 -20.06 14.23
C MET A 278 4.23 -18.84 14.65
N ASP A 279 4.87 -17.68 14.73
CA ASP A 279 4.14 -16.43 14.85
C ASP A 279 3.23 -16.19 13.63
N SER A 280 2.12 -15.52 13.85
CA SER A 280 1.17 -15.19 12.78
C SER A 280 1.80 -14.29 11.71
N PHE A 281 1.38 -14.49 10.48
CA PHE A 281 1.79 -13.69 9.32
C PHE A 281 0.64 -13.55 8.32
N SER A 282 0.77 -12.61 7.38
CA SER A 282 -0.24 -12.28 6.38
C SER A 282 0.14 -12.79 4.99
N MET A 283 -0.82 -12.75 4.06
CA MET A 283 -0.58 -13.04 2.64
C MET A 283 0.57 -12.19 2.07
N HIS A 284 0.72 -10.95 2.54
CA HIS A 284 1.79 -10.07 2.08
C HIS A 284 3.18 -10.54 2.52
N THR A 285 3.28 -11.28 3.62
CA THR A 285 4.53 -11.91 4.10
C THR A 285 5.04 -12.94 3.10
N LEU A 286 4.17 -13.71 2.43
CA LEU A 286 4.57 -14.68 1.40
C LEU A 286 5.26 -13.97 0.23
N ARG A 287 4.73 -12.84 -0.21
CA ARG A 287 5.37 -11.99 -1.24
C ARG A 287 6.71 -11.42 -0.76
N HIS A 288 6.81 -10.98 0.49
CA HIS A 288 8.08 -10.51 1.06
C HIS A 288 9.10 -11.64 1.13
N THR A 289 8.67 -12.85 1.50
CA THR A 289 9.51 -14.04 1.52
C THR A 289 10.04 -14.36 0.12
N TYR A 290 9.18 -14.36 -0.92
CA TYR A 290 9.62 -14.52 -2.31
C TYR A 290 10.67 -13.47 -2.69
N ALA A 291 10.41 -12.20 -2.39
CA ALA A 291 11.34 -11.12 -2.72
C ALA A 291 12.70 -11.30 -2.02
N THR A 292 12.69 -11.71 -0.76
CA THR A 292 13.93 -11.98 0.00
C THR A 292 14.69 -13.17 -0.59
N ARG A 293 14.01 -14.28 -0.96
CA ARG A 293 14.65 -15.41 -1.64
C ARG A 293 15.28 -15.02 -2.98
N CYS A 294 14.63 -14.15 -3.75
CA CYS A 294 15.22 -13.62 -4.98
C CYS A 294 16.49 -12.82 -4.72
N ILE A 295 16.51 -12.02 -3.64
CA ILE A 295 17.68 -11.24 -3.23
C ILE A 295 18.83 -12.17 -2.79
N GLU A 296 18.54 -13.13 -1.94
CA GLU A 296 19.50 -14.14 -1.46
C GLU A 296 20.08 -14.97 -2.61
N ALA A 297 19.28 -15.21 -3.66
CA ALA A 297 19.72 -15.84 -4.91
C ALA A 297 20.53 -14.90 -5.83
N GLY A 298 20.79 -13.66 -5.43
CA GLY A 298 21.58 -12.70 -6.21
C GLY A 298 20.80 -12.03 -7.36
N MET A 299 19.46 -12.04 -7.35
CA MET A 299 18.69 -11.39 -8.39
C MET A 299 18.94 -9.87 -8.41
N ARG A 300 19.17 -9.31 -9.59
CA ARG A 300 19.40 -7.87 -9.75
C ARG A 300 18.17 -7.05 -9.29
N PRO A 301 18.36 -5.92 -8.56
CA PRO A 301 17.25 -5.10 -8.03
C PRO A 301 16.24 -4.66 -9.10
N LYS A 302 16.72 -4.33 -10.29
CA LYS A 302 15.86 -3.92 -11.43
C LYS A 302 14.97 -5.06 -11.92
N THR A 303 15.51 -6.27 -12.03
CA THR A 303 14.75 -7.47 -12.40
C THR A 303 13.67 -7.76 -11.35
N LEU A 304 14.03 -7.74 -10.06
CA LEU A 304 13.07 -7.94 -8.98
C LEU A 304 11.99 -6.85 -8.95
N GLN A 305 12.35 -5.58 -9.20
CA GLN A 305 11.39 -4.49 -9.35
C GLN A 305 10.34 -4.79 -10.41
N MET A 306 10.78 -5.26 -11.59
CA MET A 306 9.89 -5.59 -12.72
C MET A 306 8.99 -6.77 -12.37
N LEU A 307 9.51 -7.86 -11.82
CA LEU A 307 8.73 -9.04 -11.44
C LEU A 307 7.70 -8.72 -10.36
N LEU A 308 8.05 -7.89 -9.38
CA LEU A 308 7.12 -7.48 -8.32
C LEU A 308 6.15 -6.38 -8.78
N GLY A 309 6.41 -5.68 -9.88
CA GLY A 309 5.59 -4.55 -10.33
C GLY A 309 5.60 -3.39 -9.33
N HIS A 310 6.78 -3.02 -8.81
CA HIS A 310 6.94 -1.84 -7.97
C HIS A 310 7.11 -0.60 -8.85
N SER A 311 6.29 0.43 -8.62
CA SER A 311 6.34 1.69 -9.36
C SER A 311 7.62 2.50 -9.10
N ASN A 312 8.23 2.32 -7.92
CA ASN A 312 9.47 2.98 -7.52
C ASN A 312 10.50 1.94 -7.11
N ILE A 313 11.73 2.07 -7.65
CA ILE A 313 12.86 1.19 -7.31
C ILE A 313 13.21 1.26 -5.81
N GLY A 314 13.00 2.39 -5.15
CA GLY A 314 13.24 2.55 -3.72
C GLY A 314 12.46 1.53 -2.85
N ILE A 315 11.27 1.11 -3.29
CA ILE A 315 10.50 0.06 -2.61
C ILE A 315 11.25 -1.27 -2.63
N THR A 316 11.87 -1.59 -3.77
CA THR A 316 12.68 -2.81 -3.93
C THR A 316 14.00 -2.66 -3.20
N MET A 317 14.68 -1.52 -3.32
CA MET A 317 15.97 -1.27 -2.64
C MET A 317 15.86 -1.37 -1.12
N ASN A 318 14.73 -0.94 -0.53
CA ASN A 318 14.48 -1.11 0.90
C ASN A 318 14.44 -2.58 1.36
N LEU A 319 14.26 -3.53 0.45
CA LEU A 319 14.37 -4.96 0.77
C LEU A 319 15.84 -5.41 0.82
N TYR A 320 16.72 -4.77 0.03
CA TYR A 320 18.16 -5.05 0.00
C TYR A 320 18.94 -4.43 1.18
N VAL A 321 18.38 -3.43 1.86
CA VAL A 321 19.03 -2.79 3.05
C VAL A 321 19.24 -3.78 4.20
N HIS A 322 18.54 -4.90 4.20
CA HIS A 322 18.66 -5.93 5.23
C HIS A 322 19.65 -7.05 4.88
N LEU A 323 20.51 -6.85 3.85
CA LEU A 323 21.63 -7.77 3.59
C LEU A 323 22.53 -7.87 4.82
N THR A 324 22.81 -9.10 5.25
CA THR A 324 23.67 -9.37 6.40
C THR A 324 25.12 -8.99 6.11
N ASP A 325 25.94 -8.78 7.15
CA ASP A 325 27.37 -8.49 6.96
C ASP A 325 28.12 -9.66 6.27
N ASP A 326 27.63 -10.88 6.43
CA ASP A 326 28.16 -12.06 5.72
C ASP A 326 27.88 -12.01 4.22
N GLU A 327 26.73 -11.48 3.80
CA GLU A 327 26.43 -11.28 2.38
C GLU A 327 27.29 -10.19 1.77
N LYS A 328 27.56 -9.10 2.51
CA LYS A 328 28.49 -8.06 2.07
C LYS A 328 29.90 -8.62 1.83
N LYS A 329 30.38 -9.48 2.74
CA LYS A 329 31.69 -10.17 2.57
C LYS A 329 31.70 -11.04 1.30
N LYS A 330 30.66 -11.86 1.09
CA LYS A 330 30.54 -12.70 -0.11
C LYS A 330 30.53 -11.88 -1.40
N GLU A 331 29.86 -10.74 -1.43
CA GLU A 331 29.84 -9.85 -2.59
C GLU A 331 31.23 -9.23 -2.86
N VAL A 332 31.94 -8.80 -1.80
CA VAL A 332 33.32 -8.29 -1.94
C VAL A 332 34.28 -9.38 -2.43
N GLU A 333 34.15 -10.62 -1.91
CA GLU A 333 34.97 -11.76 -2.38
C GLU A 333 34.72 -12.10 -3.86
N LYS A 334 33.47 -11.92 -4.37
CA LYS A 334 33.20 -12.09 -5.81
C LYS A 334 33.97 -11.06 -6.64
N VAL A 335 33.97 -9.80 -6.21
CA VAL A 335 34.71 -8.71 -6.88
C VAL A 335 36.21 -9.00 -6.86
N GLU A 336 36.75 -9.46 -5.71
CA GLU A 336 38.17 -9.82 -5.58
C GLU A 336 38.58 -10.93 -6.58
N ARG A 337 37.73 -11.96 -6.72
CA ARG A 337 37.97 -13.03 -7.70
C ARG A 337 38.03 -12.51 -9.13
N MET A 338 37.11 -11.59 -9.51
CA MET A 338 37.12 -10.98 -10.83
C MET A 338 38.35 -10.13 -11.07
N LEU A 339 38.78 -9.37 -10.07
CA LEU A 339 40.00 -8.53 -10.17
C LEU A 339 41.29 -9.36 -10.25
N LYS A 340 41.32 -10.57 -9.66
CA LYS A 340 42.47 -11.47 -9.73
C LYS A 340 42.54 -12.27 -11.06
N MET A 341 41.50 -12.24 -11.86
CA MET A 341 41.45 -12.88 -13.20
C MET A 341 41.95 -11.97 -14.35
N VAL A 342 42.32 -10.74 -14.04
CA VAL A 342 42.94 -9.76 -14.93
C VAL A 342 44.42 -9.67 -14.57
#